data_0c0784cffa193042dd98140bc810ad9a
#
_entry.id   0c0784cffa193042dd98140bc810ad9a
#
_cell.length_a   1.000
_cell.length_b   1.000
_cell.length_c   1.000
_cell.angle_alpha   90.00
_cell.angle_beta   90.00
_cell.angle_gamma   90.00
#
_symmetry.space_group_name_H-M   'P 1'
#
loop_
_entity.id
_entity.type
_entity.pdbx_description
1 polymer ?
#
loop_
_entity_poly.entity_id
_entity_poly.type
_entity_poly.pdbx_seq_one_letter_code
_entity_poly.pdbx_strand_id
1 'polypeptide(L)'
;MTEPAITPELVAKHNLTPEEYKKILELLGRPPSYTELGIFSVMWSEHCSYKNTRPLLKTFPTKSKKILVGAGEENAGIIDIGDGLAIAFKVESHNHPSAVEPFQGAATGVGGIVRDIFTMGARPICSVNSLRFGPITDERPPSPWPSPPGEGEAGGSNGRVGKISAKASASDLPLPGGEGRGEGEPTPAGGADSKIENGKLQIANNKRLFAGVVAGIAHYGNCFGIPTIAREVDFDKSNDGNPLVNAFCLGVLRHEQITRGAAKGVGNPVFYVGPATGRDGLAGAAFASQDLTEESAEQQRGAVQVGDPFMEKLVCEACLELLATGAVAGIQDMGAAGLTCSTCETAARAGTGIEIELDKVPQRAPNMTSYDLMLSESQERMLIIIHKGREEEVKRIFDKWDLPWS
;
A
#
# COMPACT_ATOMS: atom_id res chain seq x y z
N MET A 1 -17.46 20.92 15.03
CA MET A 1 -16.14 21.52 15.40
C MET A 1 -15.81 22.56 14.34
N THR A 2 -15.32 23.74 14.72
CA THR A 2 -14.85 24.73 13.75
C THR A 2 -13.54 24.24 13.12
N GLU A 3 -13.46 24.26 11.80
CA GLU A 3 -12.22 23.93 11.08
C GLU A 3 -11.08 24.87 11.50
N PRO A 4 -9.84 24.38 11.56
CA PRO A 4 -8.68 25.22 11.88
C PRO A 4 -8.45 26.26 10.77
N ALA A 5 -7.98 27.45 11.17
CA ALA A 5 -7.58 28.47 10.20
C ALA A 5 -6.35 27.99 9.40
N ILE A 6 -6.36 28.26 8.11
CA ILE A 6 -5.22 27.90 7.24
C ILE A 6 -4.09 28.92 7.45
N THR A 7 -3.03 28.47 8.12
CA THR A 7 -1.82 29.28 8.39
C THR A 7 -0.63 28.72 7.58
N PRO A 8 0.44 29.50 7.38
CA PRO A 8 1.65 28.99 6.71
C PRO A 8 2.22 27.73 7.36
N GLU A 9 2.18 27.65 8.69
CA GLU A 9 2.65 26.49 9.47
C GLU A 9 1.77 25.27 9.20
N LEU A 10 0.46 25.46 9.09
CA LEU A 10 -0.47 24.38 8.76
C LEU A 10 -0.27 23.89 7.31
N VAL A 11 0.01 24.79 6.38
CA VAL A 11 0.35 24.44 4.98
C VAL A 11 1.65 23.62 4.94
N ALA A 12 2.69 24.06 5.65
CA ALA A 12 3.95 23.32 5.76
C ALA A 12 3.77 21.93 6.41
N LYS A 13 2.92 21.84 7.44
CA LYS A 13 2.56 20.56 8.08
C LYS A 13 1.85 19.58 7.11
N HIS A 14 1.21 20.09 6.08
CA HIS A 14 0.61 19.31 5.00
C HIS A 14 1.61 19.01 3.86
N ASN A 15 2.91 19.24 4.05
CA ASN A 15 3.97 19.01 3.05
C ASN A 15 3.77 19.76 1.73
N LEU A 16 3.10 20.90 1.78
CA LEU A 16 2.91 21.78 0.62
C LEU A 16 3.93 22.93 0.70
N THR A 17 4.61 23.16 -0.43
CA THR A 17 5.51 24.30 -0.56
C THR A 17 4.71 25.61 -0.69
N PRO A 18 5.33 26.78 -0.41
CA PRO A 18 4.67 28.06 -0.64
C PRO A 18 4.20 28.27 -2.09
N GLU A 19 4.96 27.75 -3.07
CA GLU A 19 4.64 27.80 -4.49
C GLU A 19 3.43 26.94 -4.81
N GLU A 20 3.36 25.74 -4.25
CA GLU A 20 2.21 24.85 -4.39
C GLU A 20 0.98 25.48 -3.76
N TYR A 21 1.09 26.05 -2.57
CA TYR A 21 -0.04 26.74 -1.94
C TYR A 21 -0.53 27.94 -2.75
N LYS A 22 0.38 28.74 -3.31
CA LYS A 22 0.02 29.81 -4.22
C LYS A 22 -0.78 29.30 -5.43
N LYS A 23 -0.36 28.19 -6.01
CA LYS A 23 -1.08 27.55 -7.12
C LYS A 23 -2.47 27.06 -6.71
N ILE A 24 -2.65 26.55 -5.49
CA ILE A 24 -3.96 26.17 -4.95
C ILE A 24 -4.89 27.40 -4.89
N LEU A 25 -4.39 28.53 -4.37
CA LEU A 25 -5.17 29.79 -4.35
C LEU A 25 -5.58 30.26 -5.75
N GLU A 26 -4.68 30.13 -6.72
CA GLU A 26 -4.97 30.48 -8.12
C GLU A 26 -6.04 29.56 -8.74
N LEU A 27 -5.97 28.25 -8.47
CA LEU A 27 -6.92 27.26 -9.00
C LEU A 27 -8.31 27.41 -8.39
N LEU A 28 -8.39 27.64 -7.08
CA LEU A 28 -9.66 27.77 -6.38
C LEU A 28 -10.26 29.19 -6.47
N GLY A 29 -9.44 30.22 -6.72
CA GLY A 29 -9.85 31.63 -6.65
C GLY A 29 -10.17 32.09 -5.22
N ARG A 30 -9.86 31.29 -4.19
CA ARG A 30 -10.09 31.51 -2.76
C ARG A 30 -9.14 30.66 -1.91
N PRO A 31 -9.00 30.94 -0.60
CA PRO A 31 -8.36 30.00 0.32
C PRO A 31 -9.09 28.64 0.35
N PRO A 32 -8.35 27.52 0.44
CA PRO A 32 -8.96 26.22 0.62
C PRO A 32 -9.60 26.07 2.00
N SER A 33 -10.63 25.23 2.14
CA SER A 33 -11.04 24.68 3.43
C SER A 33 -9.97 23.73 3.98
N TYR A 34 -10.09 23.32 5.25
CA TYR A 34 -9.15 22.37 5.84
C TYR A 34 -9.17 21.01 5.11
N THR A 35 -10.35 20.54 4.72
CA THR A 35 -10.51 19.32 3.93
C THR A 35 -9.87 19.45 2.56
N GLU A 36 -10.09 20.56 1.85
CA GLU A 36 -9.46 20.79 0.54
C GLU A 36 -7.94 20.87 0.63
N LEU A 37 -7.39 21.50 1.69
CA LEU A 37 -5.94 21.51 1.92
C LEU A 37 -5.39 20.09 2.05
N GLY A 38 -6.07 19.23 2.81
CA GLY A 38 -5.72 17.81 2.93
C GLY A 38 -5.78 17.08 1.59
N ILE A 39 -6.82 17.27 0.80
CA ILE A 39 -6.96 16.70 -0.54
C ILE A 39 -5.78 17.08 -1.43
N PHE A 40 -5.44 18.37 -1.52
CA PHE A 40 -4.27 18.81 -2.29
C PHE A 40 -2.96 18.23 -1.77
N SER A 41 -2.77 18.18 -0.45
CA SER A 41 -1.59 17.59 0.19
C SER A 41 -1.34 16.17 -0.27
N VAL A 42 -2.37 15.32 -0.24
CA VAL A 42 -2.25 13.90 -0.59
C VAL A 42 -2.10 13.72 -2.09
N MET A 43 -2.97 14.39 -2.89
CA MET A 43 -2.95 14.26 -4.36
C MET A 43 -1.67 14.83 -4.99
N TRP A 44 -1.02 15.82 -4.35
CA TRP A 44 0.24 16.39 -4.82
C TRP A 44 1.46 15.83 -4.09
N SER A 45 1.30 14.82 -3.24
CA SER A 45 2.43 14.07 -2.68
C SER A 45 3.20 13.33 -3.76
N GLU A 46 4.46 12.98 -3.52
CA GLU A 46 5.24 12.14 -4.44
C GLU A 46 4.55 10.80 -4.69
N HIS A 47 3.93 10.23 -3.64
CA HIS A 47 3.24 8.95 -3.69
C HIS A 47 2.12 8.92 -4.74
N CYS A 48 1.24 9.95 -4.76
CA CYS A 48 0.11 9.99 -5.71
C CYS A 48 0.47 10.63 -7.06
N SER A 49 1.32 11.67 -7.07
CA SER A 49 1.57 12.47 -8.28
C SER A 49 2.82 12.09 -9.06
N TYR A 50 3.75 11.36 -8.42
CA TYR A 50 5.08 11.08 -8.99
C TYR A 50 5.81 12.36 -9.43
N LYS A 51 5.59 13.49 -8.74
CA LYS A 51 6.04 14.82 -9.20
C LYS A 51 7.55 14.91 -9.42
N ASN A 52 8.33 14.17 -8.64
CA ASN A 52 9.79 14.15 -8.73
C ASN A 52 10.30 13.02 -9.65
N THR A 53 9.70 11.83 -9.61
CA THR A 53 10.16 10.65 -10.34
C THR A 53 9.60 10.54 -11.76
N ARG A 54 8.50 11.22 -12.07
CA ARG A 54 7.83 11.18 -13.38
C ARG A 54 8.75 11.44 -14.59
N PRO A 55 9.74 12.37 -14.55
CA PRO A 55 10.67 12.56 -15.64
C PRO A 55 11.50 11.31 -15.96
N LEU A 56 11.92 10.57 -14.91
CA LEU A 56 12.68 9.32 -15.05
C LEU A 56 11.79 8.19 -15.54
N LEU A 57 10.58 8.05 -15.01
CA LEU A 57 9.61 7.02 -15.43
C LEU A 57 9.29 7.11 -16.93
N LYS A 58 9.24 8.34 -17.48
CA LYS A 58 9.04 8.57 -18.93
C LYS A 58 10.17 8.05 -19.82
N THR A 59 11.33 7.74 -19.26
CA THR A 59 12.47 7.18 -20.03
C THR A 59 12.34 5.68 -20.26
N PHE A 60 11.45 5.00 -19.52
CA PHE A 60 11.25 3.57 -19.68
C PHE A 60 10.52 3.22 -20.99
N PRO A 61 10.83 2.07 -21.61
CA PRO A 61 10.12 1.60 -22.79
C PRO A 61 8.71 1.14 -22.40
N THR A 62 7.69 1.94 -22.75
CA THR A 62 6.28 1.69 -22.37
C THR A 62 5.39 1.39 -23.57
N LYS A 63 5.96 1.16 -24.77
CA LYS A 63 5.19 0.93 -26.00
C LYS A 63 5.44 -0.47 -26.57
N SER A 64 4.39 -1.25 -26.73
CA SER A 64 4.39 -2.54 -27.41
C SER A 64 2.99 -2.82 -27.99
N LYS A 65 2.94 -3.61 -29.09
CA LYS A 65 1.65 -4.08 -29.65
C LYS A 65 0.88 -5.00 -28.69
N LYS A 66 1.57 -5.58 -27.72
CA LYS A 66 0.96 -6.47 -26.72
C LYS A 66 0.40 -5.73 -25.50
N ILE A 67 0.71 -4.45 -25.31
CA ILE A 67 0.21 -3.66 -24.19
C ILE A 67 -1.23 -3.27 -24.50
N LEU A 68 -2.17 -3.72 -23.68
CA LEU A 68 -3.59 -3.38 -23.75
C LEU A 68 -3.93 -2.22 -22.80
N VAL A 69 -3.24 -2.14 -21.67
CA VAL A 69 -3.30 -1.02 -20.72
C VAL A 69 -1.86 -0.68 -20.33
N GLY A 70 -1.46 0.54 -20.62
CA GLY A 70 -0.09 1.02 -20.42
C GLY A 70 0.18 1.53 -19.01
N ALA A 71 1.47 1.81 -18.74
CA ALA A 71 1.90 2.35 -17.46
C ALA A 71 1.24 3.72 -17.18
N GLY A 72 0.58 3.86 -16.02
CA GLY A 72 -0.06 5.10 -15.57
C GLY A 72 -1.41 5.39 -16.22
N GLU A 73 -1.97 4.49 -17.02
CA GLU A 73 -3.32 4.63 -17.57
C GLU A 73 -4.40 4.21 -16.57
N GLU A 74 -4.16 3.10 -15.87
CA GLU A 74 -5.07 2.48 -14.89
C GLU A 74 -4.30 1.95 -13.68
N ASN A 75 -4.99 1.25 -12.78
CA ASN A 75 -4.41 0.71 -11.55
C ASN A 75 -3.32 -0.34 -11.79
N ALA A 76 -3.44 -1.14 -12.85
CA ALA A 76 -2.47 -2.17 -13.21
C ALA A 76 -2.20 -2.16 -14.72
N GLY A 77 -1.01 -2.60 -15.12
CA GLY A 77 -0.69 -2.87 -16.51
C GLY A 77 -1.35 -4.14 -17.02
N ILE A 78 -1.77 -4.14 -18.29
CA ILE A 78 -2.35 -5.34 -18.93
C ILE A 78 -1.63 -5.62 -20.24
N ILE A 79 -1.20 -6.87 -20.42
CA ILE A 79 -0.58 -7.34 -21.66
C ILE A 79 -1.35 -8.52 -22.26
N ASP A 80 -1.43 -8.53 -23.58
CA ASP A 80 -1.95 -9.63 -24.37
C ASP A 80 -1.00 -10.83 -24.35
N ILE A 81 -1.53 -12.01 -24.06
CA ILE A 81 -0.79 -13.28 -24.08
C ILE A 81 -1.27 -14.23 -25.20
N GLY A 82 -2.16 -13.78 -26.06
CA GLY A 82 -2.74 -14.56 -27.16
C GLY A 82 -4.09 -15.18 -26.81
N ASP A 83 -4.75 -15.69 -27.83
CA ASP A 83 -6.04 -16.41 -27.74
C ASP A 83 -7.17 -15.62 -27.03
N GLY A 84 -7.12 -14.27 -27.10
CA GLY A 84 -8.08 -13.39 -26.40
C GLY A 84 -7.88 -13.34 -24.87
N LEU A 85 -6.76 -13.87 -24.39
CA LEU A 85 -6.36 -13.83 -22.98
C LEU A 85 -5.35 -12.71 -22.73
N ALA A 86 -5.42 -12.15 -21.54
CA ALA A 86 -4.49 -11.14 -21.04
C ALA A 86 -4.10 -11.40 -19.59
N ILE A 87 -2.99 -10.84 -19.17
CA ILE A 87 -2.58 -10.78 -17.77
C ILE A 87 -2.54 -9.34 -17.31
N ALA A 88 -3.16 -9.09 -16.14
CA ALA A 88 -3.02 -7.87 -15.38
C ALA A 88 -1.96 -8.08 -14.29
N PHE A 89 -1.08 -7.12 -14.08
CA PHE A 89 -0.05 -7.21 -13.06
C PHE A 89 0.36 -5.84 -12.56
N LYS A 90 0.77 -5.80 -11.30
CA LYS A 90 1.35 -4.64 -10.65
C LYS A 90 2.39 -5.06 -9.61
N VAL A 91 3.39 -4.24 -9.42
CA VAL A 91 4.32 -4.29 -8.29
C VAL A 91 4.26 -2.97 -7.56
N GLU A 92 4.23 -3.02 -6.24
CA GLU A 92 4.24 -1.84 -5.39
C GLU A 92 5.07 -2.09 -4.14
N SER A 93 5.73 -1.04 -3.64
CA SER A 93 6.48 -1.10 -2.39
C SER A 93 5.65 -0.53 -1.24
N HIS A 94 5.68 -1.24 -0.10
CA HIS A 94 5.00 -0.84 1.13
C HIS A 94 5.99 -0.73 2.30
N ASN A 95 7.02 0.11 2.11
CA ASN A 95 8.22 0.16 2.95
C ASN A 95 7.99 0.86 4.29
N HIS A 96 7.55 2.14 4.29
CA HIS A 96 7.36 2.95 5.51
C HIS A 96 6.37 2.29 6.49
N PRO A 97 5.17 1.85 6.06
CA PRO A 97 4.27 1.15 6.95
C PRO A 97 4.89 -0.12 7.54
N SER A 98 5.66 -0.87 6.75
CA SER A 98 6.33 -2.10 7.19
C SER A 98 7.51 -1.83 8.15
N ALA A 99 8.15 -0.68 8.08
CA ALA A 99 9.18 -0.28 9.03
C ALA A 99 8.59 0.01 10.43
N VAL A 100 7.38 0.59 10.47
CA VAL A 100 6.66 0.93 11.70
C VAL A 100 5.96 -0.29 12.29
N GLU A 101 5.03 -0.88 11.55
CA GLU A 101 4.24 -2.06 11.92
C GLU A 101 4.39 -3.15 10.86
N PRO A 102 5.45 -3.98 10.95
CA PRO A 102 5.87 -4.87 9.86
C PRO A 102 4.79 -5.88 9.44
N PHE A 103 3.98 -6.37 10.38
CA PHE A 103 2.90 -7.30 10.06
C PHE A 103 1.79 -6.60 9.27
N GLN A 104 1.24 -5.50 9.79
CA GLN A 104 0.15 -4.79 9.15
C GLN A 104 0.60 -4.09 7.86
N GLY A 105 1.78 -3.48 7.87
CA GLY A 105 2.33 -2.84 6.69
C GLY A 105 2.51 -3.81 5.51
N ALA A 106 3.04 -5.00 5.77
CA ALA A 106 3.23 -6.00 4.72
C ALA A 106 1.90 -6.67 4.30
N ALA A 107 0.99 -6.91 5.25
CA ALA A 107 -0.34 -7.44 4.96
C ALA A 107 -1.12 -6.49 4.03
N THR A 108 -1.14 -5.21 4.36
CA THR A 108 -1.80 -4.16 3.55
C THR A 108 -1.14 -4.01 2.17
N GLY A 109 0.18 -4.14 2.09
CA GLY A 109 0.88 -4.13 0.81
C GLY A 109 0.41 -5.24 -0.14
N VAL A 110 0.14 -6.44 0.39
CA VAL A 110 -0.47 -7.53 -0.40
C VAL A 110 -1.91 -7.19 -0.78
N GLY A 111 -2.71 -6.67 0.15
CA GLY A 111 -4.10 -6.31 -0.09
C GLY A 111 -4.25 -5.26 -1.19
N GLY A 112 -3.50 -4.16 -1.11
CA GLY A 112 -3.53 -3.09 -2.12
C GLY A 112 -3.26 -3.60 -3.53
N ILE A 113 -2.22 -4.43 -3.68
CA ILE A 113 -1.87 -5.03 -4.98
C ILE A 113 -2.95 -5.97 -5.50
N VAL A 114 -3.58 -6.75 -4.65
CA VAL A 114 -4.66 -7.66 -5.03
C VAL A 114 -5.89 -6.87 -5.51
N ARG A 115 -6.23 -5.76 -4.83
CA ARG A 115 -7.33 -4.87 -5.24
C ARG A 115 -7.10 -4.28 -6.62
N ASP A 116 -5.91 -3.79 -6.90
CA ASP A 116 -5.55 -3.25 -8.21
C ASP A 116 -5.77 -4.26 -9.34
N ILE A 117 -5.52 -5.54 -9.09
CA ILE A 117 -5.70 -6.58 -10.10
C ILE A 117 -7.18 -6.84 -10.38
N PHE A 118 -8.02 -7.01 -9.35
CA PHE A 118 -9.42 -7.31 -9.62
C PHE A 118 -10.25 -6.09 -10.06
N THR A 119 -9.81 -4.85 -9.77
CA THR A 119 -10.41 -3.64 -10.38
C THR A 119 -10.28 -3.62 -11.90
N MET A 120 -9.25 -4.27 -12.45
CA MET A 120 -9.05 -4.41 -13.88
C MET A 120 -9.94 -5.49 -14.53
N GLY A 121 -10.78 -6.17 -13.74
CA GLY A 121 -11.58 -7.33 -14.19
C GLY A 121 -10.80 -8.65 -14.19
N ALA A 122 -9.57 -8.65 -13.69
CA ALA A 122 -8.72 -9.83 -13.65
C ALA A 122 -8.88 -10.59 -12.33
N ARG A 123 -8.93 -11.92 -12.39
CA ARG A 123 -8.88 -12.76 -11.19
C ARG A 123 -7.43 -12.89 -10.72
N PRO A 124 -7.10 -12.44 -9.49
CA PRO A 124 -5.78 -12.68 -8.90
C PRO A 124 -5.50 -14.18 -8.80
N ILE A 125 -4.30 -14.62 -9.20
CA ILE A 125 -3.93 -16.05 -9.22
C ILE A 125 -2.63 -16.35 -8.51
N CYS A 126 -1.73 -15.38 -8.37
CA CYS A 126 -0.47 -15.57 -7.65
C CYS A 126 0.13 -14.26 -7.17
N SER A 127 0.99 -14.38 -6.16
CA SER A 127 1.82 -13.30 -5.63
C SER A 127 3.30 -13.64 -5.79
N VAL A 128 4.13 -12.61 -5.93
CA VAL A 128 5.60 -12.67 -5.91
C VAL A 128 6.09 -11.53 -5.01
N ASN A 129 7.13 -11.77 -4.21
CA ASN A 129 7.63 -10.75 -3.30
C ASN A 129 9.15 -10.57 -3.46
N SER A 130 9.59 -9.32 -3.42
CA SER A 130 11.00 -8.94 -3.40
C SER A 130 11.26 -8.12 -2.13
N LEU A 131 12.05 -8.69 -1.21
CA LEU A 131 12.19 -8.18 0.15
C LEU A 131 13.66 -7.84 0.43
N ARG A 132 13.91 -6.72 1.09
CA ARG A 132 15.26 -6.31 1.53
C ARG A 132 15.20 -5.90 2.99
N PHE A 133 16.18 -6.38 3.77
CA PHE A 133 16.28 -6.11 5.21
C PHE A 133 17.73 -5.82 5.59
N GLY A 134 17.94 -5.18 6.72
CA GLY A 134 19.24 -5.16 7.37
C GLY A 134 19.67 -6.56 7.84
N PRO A 135 20.96 -6.79 8.13
CA PRO A 135 21.47 -8.06 8.60
C PRO A 135 20.73 -8.60 9.83
N ILE A 136 20.42 -9.89 9.82
CA ILE A 136 19.76 -10.59 10.93
C ILE A 136 20.73 -11.47 11.74
N THR A 137 21.99 -11.52 11.33
CA THR A 137 23.08 -12.22 12.03
C THR A 137 24.32 -11.34 12.03
N ASP A 138 25.26 -11.61 12.94
CA ASP A 138 26.58 -10.95 12.96
C ASP A 138 27.50 -11.43 11.82
N GLU A 139 27.21 -12.58 11.23
CA GLU A 139 27.98 -13.17 10.13
C GLU A 139 27.43 -12.67 8.79
N ARG A 140 28.28 -12.18 7.90
CA ARG A 140 27.90 -11.93 6.51
C ARG A 140 27.54 -13.26 5.86
N PRO A 141 26.35 -13.42 5.28
CA PRO A 141 26.09 -14.57 4.41
C PRO A 141 27.11 -14.56 3.27
N PRO A 142 27.58 -15.75 2.82
CA PRO A 142 28.44 -15.80 1.64
C PRO A 142 27.71 -15.13 0.48
N SER A 143 28.38 -14.18 -0.18
CA SER A 143 27.83 -13.49 -1.36
C SER A 143 27.39 -14.53 -2.40
N PRO A 144 26.15 -14.50 -2.89
CA PRO A 144 25.71 -15.35 -3.99
C PRO A 144 26.37 -15.01 -5.33
N TRP A 145 27.09 -13.87 -5.38
CA TRP A 145 27.81 -13.42 -6.57
C TRP A 145 29.33 -13.59 -6.38
N PRO A 146 30.05 -14.07 -7.38
CA PRO A 146 31.52 -14.12 -7.31
C PRO A 146 32.06 -12.69 -7.13
N SER A 147 32.97 -12.52 -6.19
CA SER A 147 33.67 -11.26 -5.97
C SER A 147 34.32 -10.78 -7.27
N PRO A 148 34.31 -9.49 -7.61
CA PRO A 148 35.03 -8.99 -8.77
C PRO A 148 36.53 -9.35 -8.62
N PRO A 149 37.21 -9.76 -9.70
CA PRO A 149 38.62 -10.11 -9.65
C PRO A 149 39.45 -8.87 -9.31
N GLY A 150 40.06 -8.83 -8.12
CA GLY A 150 40.97 -7.76 -7.76
C GLY A 150 41.25 -7.49 -6.28
N GLU A 151 40.50 -8.03 -5.33
CA GLU A 151 40.83 -7.89 -3.91
C GLU A 151 41.47 -9.17 -3.36
N GLY A 152 42.77 -9.15 -3.24
CA GLY A 152 43.56 -10.29 -2.77
C GLY A 152 43.37 -10.54 -1.27
N GLU A 153 42.97 -11.76 -0.92
CA GLU A 153 42.90 -12.25 0.44
C GLU A 153 44.31 -12.38 1.04
N ALA A 154 44.53 -11.75 2.19
CA ALA A 154 45.62 -12.14 3.10
C ALA A 154 45.10 -13.20 4.07
N GLY A 155 45.65 -14.36 3.90
CA GLY A 155 45.65 -15.64 4.58
C GLY A 155 44.95 -15.87 5.93
N GLY A 156 44.33 -17.07 6.06
CA GLY A 156 43.97 -17.69 7.36
C GLY A 156 43.06 -18.91 7.26
N SER A 157 43.69 -20.07 7.21
CA SER A 157 43.33 -21.43 7.73
C SER A 157 41.92 -21.98 7.77
N ASN A 158 41.76 -23.13 7.13
CA ASN A 158 40.88 -24.28 7.34
C ASN A 158 39.86 -24.30 8.48
N GLY A 159 38.56 -24.36 8.13
CA GLY A 159 37.48 -24.77 9.01
C GLY A 159 36.41 -25.58 8.26
N ARG A 160 36.14 -26.77 8.77
CA ARG A 160 35.24 -27.80 8.26
C ARG A 160 33.84 -27.31 7.92
N VAL A 161 33.33 -27.68 6.75
CA VAL A 161 31.93 -27.52 6.33
C VAL A 161 31.02 -28.42 7.19
N GLY A 162 30.25 -27.80 8.05
CA GLY A 162 29.15 -28.46 8.77
C GLY A 162 27.85 -28.32 7.97
N LYS A 163 27.24 -29.46 7.66
CA LYS A 163 25.89 -29.49 7.07
C LYS A 163 24.87 -28.94 8.06
N ILE A 164 24.24 -27.80 7.74
CA ILE A 164 23.10 -27.28 8.50
C ILE A 164 21.84 -27.87 7.88
N SER A 165 21.21 -28.79 8.64
CA SER A 165 19.88 -29.30 8.34
C SER A 165 18.84 -28.33 8.91
N ALA A 166 18.13 -27.61 8.06
CA ALA A 166 17.03 -26.74 8.46
C ALA A 166 15.78 -27.58 8.75
N LYS A 167 15.55 -27.87 10.04
CA LYS A 167 14.22 -28.22 10.56
C LYS A 167 13.87 -27.16 11.61
N ALA A 168 13.22 -26.10 11.19
CA ALA A 168 12.49 -25.22 12.11
C ALA A 168 10.99 -25.58 12.01
N SER A 169 10.45 -26.10 13.09
CA SER A 169 9.02 -26.35 13.25
C SER A 169 8.33 -25.00 13.60
N ALA A 170 7.13 -24.79 13.09
CA ALA A 170 6.33 -23.59 13.30
C ALA A 170 5.88 -23.33 14.75
N SER A 171 6.34 -24.15 15.71
CA SER A 171 5.93 -24.08 17.12
C SER A 171 6.82 -23.23 18.03
N ASP A 172 7.92 -22.66 17.52
CA ASP A 172 8.91 -21.97 18.37
C ASP A 172 8.92 -20.44 18.27
N LEU A 173 7.85 -19.85 17.75
CA LEU A 173 7.69 -18.39 17.74
C LEU A 173 6.96 -17.93 19.00
N PRO A 174 7.57 -17.09 19.86
CA PRO A 174 6.89 -16.53 21.02
C PRO A 174 5.80 -15.55 20.59
N LEU A 175 4.60 -15.76 21.12
CA LEU A 175 3.48 -14.83 21.02
C LEU A 175 3.79 -13.56 21.85
N PRO A 176 3.39 -12.36 21.40
CA PRO A 176 3.59 -11.14 22.16
C PRO A 176 2.56 -11.06 23.29
N GLY A 177 3.02 -11.08 24.52
CA GLY A 177 2.20 -10.85 25.69
C GLY A 177 3.04 -10.49 26.90
N GLY A 178 2.74 -9.33 27.52
CA GLY A 178 3.06 -9.05 28.91
C GLY A 178 4.00 -7.87 29.16
N GLU A 179 3.42 -6.84 29.73
CA GLU A 179 4.03 -5.62 30.26
C GLU A 179 5.02 -5.90 31.39
N GLY A 180 6.11 -5.11 31.46
CA GLY A 180 7.00 -5.05 32.61
C GLY A 180 7.75 -3.73 32.62
N ARG A 181 7.29 -2.77 33.45
CA ARG A 181 8.01 -1.52 33.79
C ARG A 181 9.24 -1.82 34.62
N GLY A 182 10.33 -1.13 34.33
CA GLY A 182 11.49 -1.03 35.19
C GLY A 182 12.33 0.19 34.82
N GLU A 183 12.18 1.27 35.59
CA GLU A 183 13.00 2.47 35.51
C GLU A 183 14.39 2.21 36.09
N GLY A 184 15.45 2.61 35.40
CA GLY A 184 16.81 2.63 35.86
C GLY A 184 17.66 3.52 34.97
N GLU A 185 18.08 4.66 35.51
CA GLU A 185 19.00 5.61 34.83
C GLU A 185 20.36 4.96 34.51
N PRO A 186 20.97 5.17 33.35
CA PRO A 186 22.32 4.72 33.04
C PRO A 186 23.36 5.78 33.26
N THR A 187 24.41 5.43 34.00
CA THR A 187 25.70 6.10 34.07
C THR A 187 26.51 5.88 32.79
N PRO A 188 27.33 6.85 32.32
CA PRO A 188 28.06 6.72 31.05
C PRO A 188 29.33 5.89 31.21
N ALA A 189 29.39 4.75 30.50
CA ALA A 189 30.63 3.96 30.37
C ALA A 189 30.87 3.59 28.90
N GLY A 190 32.08 3.88 28.43
CA GLY A 190 32.86 3.14 27.41
C GLY A 190 32.32 3.04 25.99
N GLY A 191 32.90 3.78 25.05
CA GLY A 191 32.54 3.84 23.62
C GLY A 191 32.69 2.55 22.76
N ALA A 192 33.22 1.45 23.31
CA ALA A 192 33.30 0.17 22.59
C ALA A 192 32.10 -0.74 22.92
N ASP A 193 31.66 -0.77 24.17
CA ASP A 193 30.52 -1.55 24.60
C ASP A 193 29.20 -1.00 24.01
N SER A 194 29.08 0.33 23.90
CA SER A 194 27.91 0.97 23.28
C SER A 194 27.75 0.64 21.79
N LYS A 195 28.84 0.48 21.03
CA LYS A 195 28.78 0.07 19.62
C LYS A 195 28.36 -1.38 19.45
N ILE A 196 28.79 -2.27 20.35
CA ILE A 196 28.42 -3.69 20.35
C ILE A 196 26.94 -3.83 20.78
N GLU A 197 26.49 -3.09 21.76
CA GLU A 197 25.09 -3.06 22.19
C GLU A 197 24.19 -2.51 21.10
N ASN A 198 24.54 -1.40 20.47
CA ASN A 198 23.79 -0.84 19.34
C ASN A 198 23.73 -1.81 18.15
N GLY A 199 24.80 -2.53 17.84
CA GLY A 199 24.81 -3.56 16.79
C GLY A 199 23.86 -4.71 17.09
N LYS A 200 23.81 -5.19 18.34
CA LYS A 200 22.87 -6.25 18.76
C LYS A 200 21.43 -5.79 18.72
N LEU A 201 21.16 -4.55 19.13
CA LEU A 201 19.82 -3.96 19.09
C LEU A 201 19.33 -3.82 17.64
N GLN A 202 20.21 -3.39 16.73
CA GLN A 202 19.90 -3.28 15.31
C GLN A 202 19.55 -4.63 14.69
N ILE A 203 20.35 -5.68 14.97
CA ILE A 203 20.07 -7.05 14.52
C ILE A 203 18.73 -7.55 15.08
N ALA A 204 18.43 -7.28 16.34
CA ALA A 204 17.16 -7.65 16.95
C ALA A 204 15.97 -6.97 16.25
N ASN A 205 16.10 -5.67 15.93
CA ASN A 205 15.10 -4.93 15.19
C ASN A 205 14.92 -5.48 13.76
N ASN A 206 16.01 -5.76 13.04
CA ASN A 206 15.94 -6.35 11.70
C ASN A 206 15.26 -7.73 11.72
N LYS A 207 15.50 -8.56 12.74
CA LYS A 207 14.77 -9.83 12.95
C LYS A 207 13.27 -9.61 13.16
N ARG A 208 12.89 -8.62 13.96
CA ARG A 208 11.49 -8.24 14.19
C ARG A 208 10.81 -7.82 12.89
N LEU A 209 11.48 -6.95 12.11
CA LEU A 209 10.99 -6.48 10.83
C LEU A 209 10.81 -7.65 9.84
N PHE A 210 11.83 -8.48 9.68
CA PHE A 210 11.78 -9.66 8.81
C PHE A 210 10.65 -10.61 9.18
N ALA A 211 10.57 -11.01 10.45
CA ALA A 211 9.56 -11.94 10.93
C ALA A 211 8.14 -11.37 10.76
N GLY A 212 7.93 -10.09 11.10
CA GLY A 212 6.65 -9.43 10.96
C GLY A 212 6.19 -9.30 9.52
N VAL A 213 7.07 -8.88 8.61
CA VAL A 213 6.79 -8.76 7.17
C VAL A 213 6.38 -10.12 6.58
N VAL A 214 7.18 -11.16 6.83
CA VAL A 214 6.89 -12.51 6.31
C VAL A 214 5.57 -13.04 6.87
N ALA A 215 5.28 -12.80 8.16
CA ALA A 215 4.02 -13.20 8.78
C ALA A 215 2.82 -12.45 8.19
N GLY A 216 2.95 -11.15 7.94
CA GLY A 216 1.89 -10.32 7.33
C GLY A 216 1.55 -10.76 5.90
N ILE A 217 2.57 -10.99 5.06
CA ILE A 217 2.39 -11.53 3.70
C ILE A 217 1.71 -12.90 3.74
N ALA A 218 2.18 -13.79 4.61
CA ALA A 218 1.64 -15.14 4.72
C ALA A 218 0.20 -15.13 5.22
N HIS A 219 -0.12 -14.31 6.22
CA HIS A 219 -1.47 -14.16 6.74
C HIS A 219 -2.45 -13.71 5.65
N TYR A 220 -2.10 -12.64 4.94
CA TYR A 220 -2.98 -12.09 3.92
C TYR A 220 -3.18 -13.05 2.74
N GLY A 221 -2.09 -13.57 2.18
CA GLY A 221 -2.14 -14.49 1.05
C GLY A 221 -2.88 -15.79 1.36
N ASN A 222 -2.67 -16.38 2.55
CA ASN A 222 -3.35 -17.60 2.97
C ASN A 222 -4.86 -17.39 3.18
N CYS A 223 -5.26 -16.28 3.80
CA CYS A 223 -6.67 -15.98 4.03
C CYS A 223 -7.39 -15.63 2.73
N PHE A 224 -6.78 -14.82 1.87
CA PHE A 224 -7.33 -14.50 0.54
C PHE A 224 -7.36 -15.73 -0.38
N GLY A 225 -6.40 -16.63 -0.23
CA GLY A 225 -6.32 -17.88 -0.98
C GLY A 225 -5.55 -17.80 -2.30
N ILE A 226 -4.52 -16.94 -2.38
CA ILE A 226 -3.57 -16.91 -3.51
C ILE A 226 -2.18 -17.38 -3.06
N PRO A 227 -1.50 -18.23 -3.86
CA PRO A 227 -0.16 -18.70 -3.52
C PRO A 227 0.91 -17.63 -3.80
N THR A 228 1.90 -17.54 -2.93
CA THR A 228 3.19 -16.90 -3.25
C THR A 228 4.05 -17.92 -4.00
N ILE A 229 4.21 -17.74 -5.31
CA ILE A 229 4.90 -18.71 -6.19
C ILE A 229 6.41 -18.47 -6.31
N ALA A 230 6.86 -17.26 -6.00
CA ALA A 230 8.28 -16.90 -6.02
C ALA A 230 8.56 -15.78 -5.02
N ARG A 231 9.79 -15.73 -4.54
CA ARG A 231 10.31 -14.68 -3.67
C ARG A 231 11.82 -14.54 -3.83
N GLU A 232 12.31 -13.33 -3.59
CA GLU A 232 13.70 -13.10 -3.25
C GLU A 232 13.77 -12.36 -1.91
N VAL A 233 14.78 -12.67 -1.13
CA VAL A 233 15.06 -12.01 0.14
C VAL A 233 16.56 -11.74 0.19
N ASP A 234 16.91 -10.49 0.49
CA ASP A 234 18.30 -10.07 0.59
C ASP A 234 18.52 -9.27 1.89
N PHE A 235 19.74 -9.33 2.40
CA PHE A 235 20.13 -8.70 3.65
C PHE A 235 21.35 -7.81 3.42
N ASP A 236 21.14 -6.49 3.55
CA ASP A 236 22.22 -5.51 3.42
C ASP A 236 22.09 -4.42 4.49
N LYS A 237 23.24 -3.94 4.97
CA LYS A 237 23.29 -2.92 6.01
C LYS A 237 22.60 -1.61 5.63
N SER A 238 22.49 -1.30 4.35
CA SER A 238 21.76 -0.13 3.85
C SER A 238 20.25 -0.16 4.17
N ASN A 239 19.73 -1.34 4.51
CA ASN A 239 18.33 -1.53 4.89
C ASN A 239 18.11 -1.66 6.41
N ASP A 240 19.09 -1.25 7.23
CA ASP A 240 18.95 -1.24 8.68
C ASP A 240 17.77 -0.36 9.12
N GLY A 241 16.76 -0.98 9.77
CA GLY A 241 15.57 -0.27 10.25
C GLY A 241 14.57 0.19 9.17
N ASN A 242 14.95 0.15 7.90
CA ASN A 242 14.10 0.59 6.78
C ASN A 242 14.05 -0.49 5.67
N PRO A 243 13.20 -1.51 5.82
CA PRO A 243 13.10 -2.60 4.87
C PRO A 243 12.49 -2.15 3.55
N LEU A 244 12.85 -2.81 2.45
CA LEU A 244 12.11 -2.74 1.20
C LEU A 244 11.16 -3.94 1.12
N VAL A 245 9.87 -3.63 1.02
CA VAL A 245 8.81 -4.65 0.94
C VAL A 245 8.06 -4.44 -0.36
N ASN A 246 8.45 -5.18 -1.40
CA ASN A 246 7.82 -5.09 -2.70
C ASN A 246 6.87 -6.28 -2.88
N ALA A 247 5.60 -6.00 -3.05
CA ALA A 247 4.56 -6.97 -3.36
C ALA A 247 4.18 -6.89 -4.84
N PHE A 248 4.08 -8.03 -5.49
CA PHE A 248 3.61 -8.17 -6.86
C PHE A 248 2.44 -9.14 -6.88
N CYS A 249 1.41 -8.80 -7.65
CA CYS A 249 0.30 -9.70 -7.93
C CYS A 249 0.06 -9.78 -9.43
N LEU A 250 -0.36 -10.96 -9.88
CA LEU A 250 -0.75 -11.24 -11.24
C LEU A 250 -2.15 -11.86 -11.27
N GLY A 251 -2.96 -11.38 -12.20
CA GLY A 251 -4.28 -11.94 -12.48
C GLY A 251 -4.47 -12.24 -13.97
N VAL A 252 -5.44 -13.07 -14.28
CA VAL A 252 -5.80 -13.46 -15.66
C VAL A 252 -7.19 -12.96 -15.98
N LEU A 253 -7.38 -12.52 -17.21
CA LEU A 253 -8.66 -12.05 -17.73
C LEU A 253 -8.75 -12.30 -19.24
N ARG A 254 -9.96 -12.21 -19.78
CA ARG A 254 -10.18 -12.08 -21.22
C ARG A 254 -10.16 -10.61 -21.64
N HIS A 255 -9.89 -10.34 -22.91
CA HIS A 255 -9.84 -8.94 -23.42
C HIS A 255 -11.16 -8.20 -23.17
N GLU A 256 -12.31 -8.87 -23.32
CA GLU A 256 -13.64 -8.29 -23.08
C GLU A 256 -13.96 -8.00 -21.61
N GLN A 257 -13.16 -8.51 -20.68
CA GLN A 257 -13.32 -8.28 -19.24
C GLN A 257 -12.54 -7.05 -18.74
N ILE A 258 -11.70 -6.45 -19.60
CA ILE A 258 -10.89 -5.30 -19.19
C ILE A 258 -11.80 -4.16 -18.73
N THR A 259 -11.69 -3.84 -17.45
CA THR A 259 -12.44 -2.77 -16.82
C THR A 259 -11.52 -1.56 -16.57
N ARG A 260 -12.09 -0.37 -16.53
CA ARG A 260 -11.37 0.89 -16.32
C ARG A 260 -11.93 1.66 -15.14
N GLY A 261 -11.06 2.35 -14.43
CA GLY A 261 -11.42 3.24 -13.33
C GLY A 261 -11.79 4.63 -13.82
N ALA A 262 -12.89 4.77 -14.59
CA ALA A 262 -13.29 6.05 -15.15
C ALA A 262 -14.78 6.34 -14.86
N ALA A 263 -15.09 7.51 -14.27
CA ALA A 263 -16.45 7.94 -13.92
C ALA A 263 -17.22 8.44 -15.16
N LYS A 264 -17.44 7.57 -16.13
CA LYS A 264 -18.17 7.87 -17.36
C LYS A 264 -19.67 7.90 -17.13
N GLY A 265 -20.37 8.80 -17.83
CA GLY A 265 -21.83 8.90 -17.84
C GLY A 265 -22.35 9.82 -16.72
N VAL A 266 -22.67 11.07 -17.09
CA VAL A 266 -23.25 12.04 -16.17
C VAL A 266 -24.59 11.51 -15.61
N GLY A 267 -24.76 11.55 -14.29
CA GLY A 267 -25.94 11.03 -13.59
C GLY A 267 -25.88 9.54 -13.27
N ASN A 268 -24.78 8.86 -13.55
CA ASN A 268 -24.53 7.51 -13.05
C ASN A 268 -24.30 7.53 -11.53
N PRO A 269 -24.94 6.63 -10.76
CA PRO A 269 -24.76 6.58 -9.32
C PRO A 269 -23.40 5.99 -8.95
N VAL A 270 -22.89 6.47 -7.81
CA VAL A 270 -21.63 6.05 -7.22
C VAL A 270 -21.93 5.26 -5.95
N PHE A 271 -21.37 4.07 -5.85
CA PHE A 271 -21.48 3.20 -4.69
C PHE A 271 -20.15 3.14 -3.93
N TYR A 272 -20.26 3.22 -2.63
CA TYR A 272 -19.24 2.78 -1.69
C TYR A 272 -19.50 1.33 -1.32
N VAL A 273 -18.48 0.48 -1.32
CA VAL A 273 -18.59 -0.93 -0.93
C VAL A 273 -17.40 -1.31 -0.05
N GLY A 274 -17.65 -2.15 0.95
CA GLY A 274 -16.65 -2.64 1.89
C GLY A 274 -16.84 -2.12 3.31
N PRO A 275 -15.89 -2.37 4.22
CA PRO A 275 -16.05 -2.07 5.64
C PRO A 275 -16.18 -0.57 5.90
N ALA A 276 -16.78 -0.23 7.04
CA ALA A 276 -16.97 1.16 7.43
C ALA A 276 -15.63 1.89 7.61
N THR A 277 -15.60 3.16 7.21
CA THR A 277 -14.44 4.03 7.28
C THR A 277 -14.04 4.33 8.74
N GLY A 278 -12.78 4.13 9.07
CA GLY A 278 -12.17 4.51 10.35
C GLY A 278 -11.15 5.64 10.18
N ARG A 279 -10.36 5.91 11.24
CA ARG A 279 -9.24 6.87 11.21
C ARG A 279 -7.88 6.20 10.93
N ASP A 280 -7.87 4.94 10.60
CA ASP A 280 -6.68 4.19 10.21
C ASP A 280 -6.18 4.66 8.85
N GLY A 281 -4.86 4.73 8.70
CA GLY A 281 -4.21 5.22 7.49
C GLY A 281 -4.44 6.71 7.20
N LEU A 282 -4.90 7.51 8.17
CA LEU A 282 -5.15 8.92 7.94
C LEU A 282 -3.87 9.64 7.53
N ALA A 283 -3.87 10.21 6.32
CA ALA A 283 -2.71 10.82 5.68
C ALA A 283 -1.51 9.88 5.43
N GLY A 284 -1.75 8.58 5.28
CA GLY A 284 -0.72 7.56 5.02
C GLY A 284 0.11 7.83 3.77
N ALA A 285 -0.50 8.25 2.68
CA ALA A 285 0.20 8.64 1.44
C ALA A 285 1.15 9.84 1.65
N ALA A 286 0.78 10.81 2.48
CA ALA A 286 1.65 11.92 2.85
C ALA A 286 2.82 11.45 3.73
N PHE A 287 2.57 10.53 4.67
CA PHE A 287 3.61 9.90 5.48
C PHE A 287 4.61 9.10 4.63
N ALA A 288 4.14 8.32 3.67
CA ALA A 288 5.00 7.55 2.77
C ALA A 288 5.91 8.42 1.88
N SER A 289 5.66 9.73 1.82
CA SER A 289 6.45 10.72 1.06
C SER A 289 7.44 11.52 1.91
N GLN A 290 7.62 11.15 3.19
CA GLN A 290 8.52 11.83 4.14
C GLN A 290 9.73 10.95 4.48
N ASP A 291 10.77 11.58 5.08
CA ASP A 291 11.87 10.83 5.65
C ASP A 291 11.42 10.03 6.89
N LEU A 292 11.83 8.78 6.95
CA LEU A 292 11.54 7.90 8.08
C LEU A 292 12.59 8.14 9.18
N THR A 293 12.15 8.70 10.31
CA THR A 293 12.95 8.86 11.54
C THR A 293 12.34 8.05 12.68
N GLU A 294 13.09 7.78 13.75
CA GLU A 294 12.55 7.07 14.92
C GLU A 294 11.36 7.82 15.53
N GLU A 295 11.46 9.15 15.65
CA GLU A 295 10.39 10.00 16.17
C GLU A 295 9.16 9.99 15.25
N SER A 296 9.35 10.08 13.91
CA SER A 296 8.24 10.01 12.95
C SER A 296 7.58 8.64 12.96
N ALA A 297 8.34 7.56 13.15
CA ALA A 297 7.81 6.20 13.22
C ALA A 297 6.89 5.99 14.43
N GLU A 298 7.25 6.53 15.62
CA GLU A 298 6.38 6.44 16.81
C GLU A 298 5.10 7.27 16.66
N GLN A 299 5.22 8.51 16.16
CA GLN A 299 4.07 9.41 15.99
C GLN A 299 3.11 8.93 14.89
N GLN A 300 3.59 8.17 13.92
CA GLN A 300 2.85 7.77 12.72
C GLN A 300 2.26 6.34 12.78
N ARG A 301 2.24 5.70 13.96
CA ARG A 301 1.57 4.38 14.11
C ARG A 301 0.12 4.40 13.66
N GLY A 302 -0.60 5.49 13.89
CA GLY A 302 -1.98 5.68 13.44
C GLY A 302 -2.14 5.85 11.93
N ALA A 303 -1.05 6.14 11.20
CA ALA A 303 -1.04 6.23 9.74
C ALA A 303 -0.85 4.87 9.05
N VAL A 304 -0.55 3.81 9.81
CA VAL A 304 -0.47 2.45 9.26
C VAL A 304 -1.89 1.88 9.14
N GLN A 305 -2.20 1.41 7.96
CA GLN A 305 -3.48 0.77 7.66
C GLN A 305 -3.53 -0.63 8.28
N VAL A 306 -4.76 -1.10 8.55
CA VAL A 306 -5.02 -2.46 9.04
C VAL A 306 -5.77 -3.23 7.96
N GLY A 307 -5.19 -4.33 7.49
CA GLY A 307 -5.78 -5.17 6.44
C GLY A 307 -6.68 -6.27 6.99
N ASP A 308 -7.80 -6.51 6.32
CA ASP A 308 -8.73 -7.62 6.55
C ASP A 308 -8.83 -8.51 5.30
N PRO A 309 -7.98 -9.54 5.18
CA PRO A 309 -7.94 -10.39 3.99
C PRO A 309 -9.21 -11.22 3.79
N PHE A 310 -10.00 -11.47 4.83
CA PHE A 310 -11.29 -12.14 4.70
C PHE A 310 -12.31 -11.22 4.02
N MET A 311 -12.40 -9.99 4.49
CA MET A 311 -13.24 -8.97 3.85
C MET A 311 -12.82 -8.73 2.40
N GLU A 312 -11.53 -8.63 2.14
CA GLU A 312 -11.02 -8.46 0.78
C GLU A 312 -11.40 -9.62 -0.15
N LYS A 313 -11.37 -10.84 0.37
CA LYS A 313 -11.82 -12.01 -0.40
C LYS A 313 -13.28 -11.88 -0.81
N LEU A 314 -14.16 -11.49 0.09
CA LEU A 314 -15.57 -11.28 -0.20
C LEU A 314 -15.77 -10.15 -1.23
N VAL A 315 -15.07 -9.03 -1.04
CA VAL A 315 -15.12 -7.87 -1.97
C VAL A 315 -14.64 -8.28 -3.36
N CYS A 316 -13.56 -9.04 -3.47
CA CYS A 316 -13.04 -9.53 -4.75
C CYS A 316 -14.07 -10.40 -5.49
N GLU A 317 -14.65 -11.39 -4.81
CA GLU A 317 -15.64 -12.27 -5.44
C GLU A 317 -16.90 -11.51 -5.86
N ALA A 318 -17.41 -10.61 -5.01
CA ALA A 318 -18.56 -9.78 -5.32
C ALA A 318 -18.30 -8.81 -6.49
N CYS A 319 -17.13 -8.17 -6.52
CA CYS A 319 -16.74 -7.27 -7.60
C CYS A 319 -16.60 -8.02 -8.94
N LEU A 320 -15.95 -9.18 -8.96
CA LEU A 320 -15.82 -9.98 -10.17
C LEU A 320 -17.19 -10.50 -10.68
N GLU A 321 -18.09 -10.88 -9.76
CA GLU A 321 -19.47 -11.25 -10.12
C GLU A 321 -20.22 -10.05 -10.71
N LEU A 322 -20.10 -8.88 -10.09
CA LEU A 322 -20.74 -7.64 -10.57
C LEU A 322 -20.20 -7.20 -11.94
N LEU A 323 -18.88 -7.24 -12.14
CA LEU A 323 -18.25 -6.88 -13.40
C LEU A 323 -18.76 -7.76 -14.57
N ALA A 324 -19.01 -9.04 -14.31
CA ALA A 324 -19.55 -9.97 -15.31
C ALA A 324 -20.97 -9.63 -15.76
N THR A 325 -21.72 -8.83 -15.02
CA THR A 325 -23.09 -8.42 -15.40
C THR A 325 -23.12 -7.28 -16.41
N GLY A 326 -22.01 -6.53 -16.55
CA GLY A 326 -21.94 -5.31 -17.36
C GLY A 326 -22.68 -4.11 -16.74
N ALA A 327 -22.99 -4.14 -15.43
CA ALA A 327 -23.63 -3.03 -14.72
C ALA A 327 -22.66 -1.89 -14.39
N VAL A 328 -21.36 -2.19 -14.37
CA VAL A 328 -20.31 -1.26 -13.94
C VAL A 328 -19.86 -0.37 -15.08
N ALA A 329 -19.89 0.95 -14.87
CA ALA A 329 -19.32 1.95 -15.76
C ALA A 329 -17.84 2.24 -15.43
N GLY A 330 -17.46 2.11 -14.15
CA GLY A 330 -16.10 2.27 -13.67
C GLY A 330 -15.95 1.75 -12.24
N ILE A 331 -14.75 1.29 -11.89
CA ILE A 331 -14.44 0.77 -10.56
C ILE A 331 -13.03 1.20 -10.17
N GLN A 332 -12.85 1.58 -8.91
CA GLN A 332 -11.59 1.98 -8.33
C GLN A 332 -11.50 1.49 -6.89
N ASP A 333 -10.34 1.03 -6.47
CA ASP A 333 -10.10 0.78 -5.05
C ASP A 333 -9.91 2.09 -4.27
N MET A 334 -10.10 2.02 -2.97
CA MET A 334 -9.78 3.12 -2.05
C MET A 334 -8.48 2.78 -1.32
N GLY A 335 -7.38 2.74 -2.05
CA GLY A 335 -6.03 2.51 -1.53
C GLY A 335 -5.44 3.77 -0.88
N ALA A 336 -4.29 4.22 -1.37
CA ALA A 336 -3.66 5.47 -0.94
C ALA A 336 -4.62 6.66 -1.09
N ALA A 337 -4.68 7.51 -0.07
CA ALA A 337 -5.61 8.65 0.01
C ALA A 337 -7.12 8.27 -0.05
N GLY A 338 -7.46 7.00 0.01
CA GLY A 338 -8.82 6.51 0.19
C GLY A 338 -9.86 7.08 -0.78
N LEU A 339 -10.91 7.69 -0.23
CA LEU A 339 -12.00 8.27 -1.02
C LEU A 339 -11.54 9.44 -1.90
N THR A 340 -10.53 10.20 -1.47
CA THR A 340 -9.96 11.30 -2.26
C THR A 340 -9.38 10.79 -3.58
N CYS A 341 -8.50 9.79 -3.53
CA CYS A 341 -7.82 9.28 -4.72
C CYS A 341 -8.82 8.61 -5.67
N SER A 342 -9.67 7.72 -5.14
CA SER A 342 -10.64 7.00 -5.96
C SER A 342 -11.60 7.90 -6.71
N THR A 343 -12.05 9.00 -6.10
CA THR A 343 -12.95 9.96 -6.73
C THR A 343 -12.24 10.89 -7.71
N CYS A 344 -11.11 11.45 -7.31
CA CYS A 344 -10.35 12.38 -8.16
C CYS A 344 -9.83 11.68 -9.42
N GLU A 345 -9.28 10.48 -9.30
CA GLU A 345 -8.73 9.74 -10.43
C GLU A 345 -9.80 9.29 -11.41
N THR A 346 -10.90 8.72 -10.92
CA THR A 346 -11.98 8.26 -11.80
C THR A 346 -12.64 9.42 -12.54
N ALA A 347 -12.82 10.57 -11.89
CA ALA A 347 -13.31 11.78 -12.51
C ALA A 347 -12.33 12.33 -13.56
N ALA A 348 -11.05 12.41 -13.23
CA ALA A 348 -10.01 12.91 -14.13
C ALA A 348 -9.87 12.03 -15.39
N ARG A 349 -9.87 10.70 -15.25
CA ARG A 349 -9.81 9.76 -16.38
C ARG A 349 -11.02 9.89 -17.31
N ALA A 350 -12.18 10.23 -16.78
CA ALA A 350 -13.40 10.41 -17.57
C ALA A 350 -13.59 11.84 -18.10
N GLY A 351 -12.82 12.82 -17.62
CA GLY A 351 -13.04 14.24 -17.91
C GLY A 351 -14.36 14.78 -17.34
N THR A 352 -14.79 14.23 -16.20
CA THR A 352 -16.05 14.56 -15.50
C THR A 352 -15.78 15.06 -14.08
N GLY A 353 -16.85 15.32 -13.31
CA GLY A 353 -16.81 15.54 -11.87
C GLY A 353 -17.54 14.43 -11.13
N ILE A 354 -17.36 14.38 -9.81
CA ILE A 354 -18.11 13.51 -8.90
C ILE A 354 -18.70 14.36 -7.78
N GLU A 355 -19.97 14.12 -7.44
CA GLU A 355 -20.64 14.66 -6.26
C GLU A 355 -20.84 13.55 -5.24
N ILE A 356 -20.45 13.78 -3.99
CA ILE A 356 -20.47 12.77 -2.92
C ILE A 356 -21.21 13.33 -1.72
N GLU A 357 -22.12 12.55 -1.17
CA GLU A 357 -22.78 12.81 0.10
C GLU A 357 -22.02 12.08 1.23
N LEU A 358 -21.10 12.78 1.90
CA LEU A 358 -20.23 12.18 2.92
C LEU A 358 -21.00 11.61 4.12
N ASP A 359 -22.20 12.12 4.42
CA ASP A 359 -23.06 11.60 5.47
C ASP A 359 -23.54 10.16 5.21
N LYS A 360 -23.46 9.71 3.96
CA LYS A 360 -23.80 8.33 3.56
C LYS A 360 -22.62 7.36 3.66
N VAL A 361 -21.41 7.85 3.83
CA VAL A 361 -20.24 7.00 3.99
C VAL A 361 -20.31 6.29 5.34
N PRO A 362 -20.30 4.94 5.37
CA PRO A 362 -20.34 4.19 6.62
C PRO A 362 -19.13 4.52 7.50
N GLN A 363 -19.37 4.82 8.78
CA GLN A 363 -18.36 5.24 9.75
C GLN A 363 -18.27 4.23 10.90
N ARG A 364 -17.04 3.80 11.25
CA ARG A 364 -16.81 2.96 12.43
C ARG A 364 -16.24 3.73 13.63
N ALA A 365 -15.77 4.96 13.41
CA ALA A 365 -15.32 5.85 14.46
C ALA A 365 -16.35 6.98 14.70
N PRO A 366 -16.60 7.39 15.95
CA PRO A 366 -17.54 8.47 16.23
C PRO A 366 -16.98 9.83 15.79
N ASN A 367 -17.89 10.74 15.41
CA ASN A 367 -17.57 12.14 15.10
C ASN A 367 -16.47 12.30 14.03
N MET A 368 -16.51 11.53 12.97
CA MET A 368 -15.61 11.72 11.84
C MET A 368 -15.97 13.01 11.09
N THR A 369 -14.96 13.79 10.77
CA THR A 369 -15.09 15.01 9.98
C THR A 369 -15.02 14.69 8.47
N SER A 370 -15.35 15.67 7.63
CA SER A 370 -15.13 15.56 6.17
C SER A 370 -13.65 15.28 5.82
N TYR A 371 -12.74 15.87 6.59
CA TYR A 371 -11.30 15.61 6.48
C TYR A 371 -10.98 14.13 6.76
N ASP A 372 -11.50 13.58 7.86
CA ASP A 372 -11.27 12.17 8.21
C ASP A 372 -11.84 11.23 7.14
N LEU A 373 -13.06 11.49 6.64
CA LEU A 373 -13.72 10.64 5.66
C LEU A 373 -13.03 10.65 4.29
N MET A 374 -12.59 11.82 3.84
CA MET A 374 -11.93 11.96 2.54
C MET A 374 -10.51 11.39 2.53
N LEU A 375 -9.79 11.46 3.66
CA LEU A 375 -8.35 11.16 3.73
C LEU A 375 -8.02 9.87 4.48
N SER A 376 -9.02 9.18 5.03
CA SER A 376 -8.83 7.85 5.63
C SER A 376 -8.45 6.83 4.56
N GLU A 377 -7.47 6.00 4.86
CA GLU A 377 -7.04 4.88 4.03
C GLU A 377 -7.46 3.53 4.61
N SER A 378 -8.63 3.48 5.29
CA SER A 378 -9.23 2.19 5.69
C SER A 378 -9.29 1.25 4.50
N GLN A 379 -8.82 0.03 4.68
CA GLN A 379 -8.58 -0.91 3.60
C GLN A 379 -9.87 -1.63 3.14
N GLU A 380 -9.78 -2.42 2.08
CA GLU A 380 -10.83 -3.28 1.52
C GLU A 380 -12.10 -2.52 1.06
N ARG A 381 -11.95 -1.22 0.73
CA ARG A 381 -13.06 -0.39 0.24
C ARG A 381 -12.96 -0.15 -1.26
N MET A 382 -14.11 -0.11 -1.91
CA MET A 382 -14.22 0.10 -3.36
C MET A 382 -15.18 1.24 -3.68
N LEU A 383 -14.82 2.05 -4.68
CA LEU A 383 -15.69 3.01 -5.34
C LEU A 383 -16.17 2.41 -6.66
N ILE A 384 -17.48 2.31 -6.84
CA ILE A 384 -18.06 1.69 -8.04
C ILE A 384 -19.05 2.65 -8.68
N ILE A 385 -18.83 2.98 -9.94
CA ILE A 385 -19.72 3.80 -10.74
C ILE A 385 -20.61 2.85 -11.57
N ILE A 386 -21.92 2.96 -11.44
CA ILE A 386 -22.89 2.04 -12.00
C ILE A 386 -23.67 2.72 -13.11
N HIS A 387 -23.98 1.98 -14.18
CA HIS A 387 -24.93 2.47 -15.18
C HIS A 387 -26.30 2.72 -14.54
N LYS A 388 -26.81 3.91 -14.70
CA LYS A 388 -28.13 4.30 -14.15
C LYS A 388 -29.22 3.30 -14.49
N GLY A 389 -29.98 2.88 -13.47
CA GLY A 389 -31.05 1.87 -13.60
C GLY A 389 -30.60 0.44 -13.32
N ARG A 390 -29.31 0.23 -12.96
CA ARG A 390 -28.77 -1.09 -12.61
C ARG A 390 -28.49 -1.22 -11.10
N GLU A 391 -28.98 -0.29 -10.28
CA GLU A 391 -28.67 -0.18 -8.83
C GLU A 391 -29.14 -1.40 -8.04
N GLU A 392 -30.31 -1.94 -8.34
CA GLU A 392 -30.86 -3.10 -7.63
C GLU A 392 -30.05 -4.40 -7.87
N GLU A 393 -29.39 -4.49 -9.01
CA GLU A 393 -28.50 -5.61 -9.31
C GLU A 393 -27.23 -5.55 -8.46
N VAL A 394 -26.69 -4.35 -8.27
CA VAL A 394 -25.54 -4.10 -7.40
C VAL A 394 -25.87 -4.48 -5.96
N LYS A 395 -26.96 -3.93 -5.41
CA LYS A 395 -27.42 -4.22 -4.05
C LYS A 395 -27.60 -5.72 -3.83
N ARG A 396 -28.29 -6.40 -4.72
CA ARG A 396 -28.51 -7.86 -4.65
C ARG A 396 -27.22 -8.67 -4.58
N ILE A 397 -26.20 -8.26 -5.34
CA ILE A 397 -24.91 -8.95 -5.33
C ILE A 397 -24.18 -8.70 -4.01
N PHE A 398 -24.11 -7.45 -3.53
CA PHE A 398 -23.45 -7.15 -2.27
C PHE A 398 -24.18 -7.73 -1.06
N ASP A 399 -25.50 -7.71 -1.04
CA ASP A 399 -26.32 -8.39 -0.02
C ASP A 399 -26.07 -9.92 -0.01
N LYS A 400 -25.94 -10.53 -1.18
CA LYS A 400 -25.58 -11.96 -1.30
C LYS A 400 -24.23 -12.30 -0.65
N TRP A 401 -23.27 -11.39 -0.74
CA TRP A 401 -21.93 -11.56 -0.16
C TRP A 401 -21.80 -11.00 1.25
N ASP A 402 -22.89 -10.54 1.86
CA ASP A 402 -22.93 -9.91 3.18
C ASP A 402 -21.95 -8.73 3.30
N LEU A 403 -21.85 -7.94 2.24
CA LEU A 403 -20.96 -6.79 2.14
C LEU A 403 -21.69 -5.47 2.43
N PRO A 404 -21.18 -4.62 3.32
CA PRO A 404 -21.70 -3.27 3.50
C PRO A 404 -21.55 -2.45 2.21
N TRP A 405 -22.59 -1.67 1.90
CA TRP A 405 -22.61 -0.75 0.77
C TRP A 405 -23.44 0.50 1.08
N SER A 406 -23.18 1.59 0.37
CA SER A 406 -23.97 2.82 0.45
C SER A 406 -23.95 3.59 -0.88
#